data_4a7dfee82eac2b7006790c0f352261ff
#
_entry.id   4a7dfee82eac2b7006790c0f352261ff
#
_cell.length_a   1.000
_cell.length_b   1.000
_cell.length_c   1.000
_cell.angle_alpha   90.00
_cell.angle_beta   90.00
_cell.angle_gamma   90.00
#
_symmetry.space_group_name_H-M   'P 1'
#
loop_
_entity.id
_entity.type
_entity.pdbx_description
1 polymer ?
#
loop_
_entity_poly.entity_id
_entity_poly.type
_entity_poly.pdbx_seq_one_letter_code
_entity_poly.pdbx_strand_id
1 'polypeptide(L)'
;MLKDKEGNVLNKVYLDSASTYLKNWKIIKEVIGELEKIDANPHSNHTMGKTIKGKIEKVRKQIAEYINCNYEDIFFVSGGTEGNNMVFNYIFNKYSSRIANGESFDIITSNMEHESVLSSLERLKESGFNIIYVETDKYGRVDIDDLKKKLSSKTVLVSIMAANNETGVMNDIKKIGEIISQYNNLELKGSEDKILFHSDCVQVFGKKKIDIKEMKLDYITVSFHKMGGLNSSGIIYARDKKMIPILLGGNQESGMKSGTVDALAIIVAGRILEDIVENDIHSKVRELRKYLETKLKESKIEYEINCNDGLKEDEYLDEISSIYLKNIDIQSAMTILDANGIYISGGSACSSGNILHSKVIEKIYDEERAKHSIRIGIGGYNTFEDIDKIIECLEKIEERRTSNK
;
A
#
# COMPACT_ATOMS: atom_id res chain seq x y z
N MET A 1 11.89 5.39 -21.75
CA MET A 1 11.70 4.29 -22.71
C MET A 1 12.84 3.30 -22.54
N LEU A 2 12.53 2.03 -22.32
CA LEU A 2 13.55 0.97 -22.29
C LEU A 2 14.03 0.70 -23.71
N LYS A 3 15.36 0.52 -23.88
CA LYS A 3 15.96 0.19 -25.15
C LYS A 3 16.53 -1.22 -25.09
N ASP A 4 16.45 -1.95 -26.19
CA ASP A 4 17.15 -3.23 -26.34
C ASP A 4 18.68 -3.03 -26.44
N LYS A 5 19.45 -4.12 -26.58
CA LYS A 5 20.91 -4.06 -26.69
C LYS A 5 21.36 -3.39 -28.00
N GLU A 6 20.47 -3.23 -28.97
CA GLU A 6 20.70 -2.61 -30.26
C GLU A 6 20.27 -1.14 -30.33
N GLY A 7 19.70 -0.63 -29.21
CA GLY A 7 19.26 0.76 -29.08
C GLY A 7 17.85 1.04 -29.58
N ASN A 8 17.11 0.03 -30.03
CA ASN A 8 15.72 0.16 -30.43
C ASN A 8 14.85 0.39 -29.19
N VAL A 9 13.86 1.28 -29.28
CA VAL A 9 12.87 1.47 -28.22
C VAL A 9 12.08 0.16 -28.08
N LEU A 10 12.31 -0.53 -26.97
CA LEU A 10 11.50 -1.69 -26.63
C LEU A 10 10.07 -1.21 -26.42
N ASN A 11 9.17 -1.73 -27.20
CA ASN A 11 7.74 -1.42 -27.15
C ASN A 11 7.09 -2.11 -25.93
N LYS A 12 7.68 -1.86 -24.73
CA LYS A 12 7.32 -2.50 -23.47
C LYS A 12 6.23 -1.71 -22.77
N VAL A 13 5.20 -2.41 -22.35
CA VAL A 13 4.06 -1.90 -21.61
C VAL A 13 4.16 -2.38 -20.17
N TYR A 14 4.35 -1.47 -19.22
CA TYR A 14 4.40 -1.82 -17.81
C TYR A 14 3.08 -1.46 -17.12
N LEU A 15 2.31 -2.46 -16.76
CA LEU A 15 1.00 -2.38 -16.13
C LEU A 15 0.98 -3.11 -14.77
N ASP A 16 2.06 -2.96 -14.00
CA ASP A 16 2.18 -3.53 -12.65
C ASP A 16 2.58 -2.47 -11.59
N SER A 17 1.98 -1.26 -11.71
CA SER A 17 2.23 -0.14 -10.78
C SER A 17 1.87 -0.48 -9.33
N ALA A 18 0.93 -1.40 -9.11
CA ALA A 18 0.52 -1.86 -7.77
C ALA A 18 1.63 -2.68 -7.07
N SER A 19 2.49 -3.39 -7.81
CA SER A 19 3.69 -4.04 -7.25
C SER A 19 4.80 -3.04 -6.99
N THR A 20 5.16 -2.22 -7.97
CA THR A 20 6.12 -1.13 -7.85
C THR A 20 5.83 -0.09 -8.93
N TYR A 21 5.62 1.15 -8.55
CA TYR A 21 5.44 2.23 -9.51
C TYR A 21 6.76 2.54 -10.22
N LEU A 22 6.73 2.79 -11.55
CA LEU A 22 7.95 3.15 -12.27
C LEU A 22 8.53 4.45 -11.73
N LYS A 23 9.85 4.44 -11.55
CA LYS A 23 10.58 5.57 -11.01
C LYS A 23 10.61 6.75 -11.96
N ASN A 24 10.38 7.95 -11.45
CA ASN A 24 10.60 9.18 -12.20
C ASN A 24 12.11 9.50 -12.24
N TRP A 25 12.80 8.93 -13.23
CA TRP A 25 14.25 9.10 -13.38
C TRP A 25 14.69 10.53 -13.65
N LYS A 26 13.79 11.41 -14.13
CA LYS A 26 14.09 12.84 -14.30
C LYS A 26 14.26 13.47 -12.91
N ILE A 27 13.28 13.32 -12.03
CA ILE A 27 13.33 13.83 -10.65
C ILE A 27 14.52 13.25 -9.89
N ILE A 28 14.76 11.94 -10.01
CA ILE A 28 15.88 11.27 -9.33
C ILE A 28 17.22 11.88 -9.74
N LYS A 29 17.45 12.11 -11.05
CA LYS A 29 18.69 12.72 -11.56
C LYS A 29 18.85 14.16 -11.09
N GLU A 30 17.78 14.94 -11.03
CA GLU A 30 17.80 16.31 -10.51
C GLU A 30 18.22 16.32 -9.04
N VAL A 31 17.64 15.44 -8.20
CA VAL A 31 17.99 15.33 -6.78
C VAL A 31 19.43 14.84 -6.59
N ILE A 32 19.90 13.87 -7.39
CA ILE A 32 21.30 13.43 -7.35
C ILE A 32 22.22 14.62 -7.64
N GLY A 33 21.99 15.40 -8.69
CA GLY A 33 22.79 16.58 -9.02
C GLY A 33 22.76 17.68 -7.96
N GLU A 34 21.70 17.78 -7.17
CA GLU A 34 21.65 18.65 -5.99
C GLU A 34 22.53 18.11 -4.85
N LEU A 35 22.48 16.80 -4.59
CA LEU A 35 23.16 16.16 -3.46
C LEU A 35 24.66 15.99 -3.69
N GLU A 36 25.13 15.80 -4.94
CA GLU A 36 26.56 15.75 -5.28
C GLU A 36 27.35 16.96 -4.72
N LYS A 37 26.68 18.12 -4.56
CA LYS A 37 27.30 19.37 -4.06
C LYS A 37 27.34 19.45 -2.53
N ILE A 38 26.56 18.67 -1.82
CA ILE A 38 26.33 18.77 -0.38
C ILE A 38 26.29 17.40 0.30
N ASP A 39 26.98 16.40 -0.24
CA ASP A 39 26.97 15.04 0.31
C ASP A 39 27.62 14.99 1.71
N ALA A 40 26.80 14.72 2.72
CA ALA A 40 27.21 14.63 4.10
C ALA A 40 26.19 13.90 4.98
N ASN A 41 26.62 13.40 6.12
CA ASN A 41 25.72 12.82 7.11
C ASN A 41 24.79 13.92 7.69
N PRO A 42 23.46 13.77 7.65
CA PRO A 42 22.50 14.75 8.17
C PRO A 42 22.60 15.01 9.69
N HIS A 43 23.29 14.13 10.43
CA HIS A 43 23.53 14.30 11.87
C HIS A 43 24.83 15.04 12.18
N SER A 44 25.64 15.38 11.18
CA SER A 44 26.86 16.16 11.37
C SER A 44 26.56 17.62 11.72
N ASN A 45 27.34 18.19 12.67
CA ASN A 45 27.14 19.54 13.16
C ASN A 45 27.66 20.66 12.21
N HIS A 46 28.44 20.29 11.16
CA HIS A 46 28.94 21.25 10.17
C HIS A 46 27.86 21.64 9.15
N THR A 47 28.12 22.73 8.40
CA THR A 47 27.17 23.32 7.47
C THR A 47 26.56 22.35 6.47
N MET A 48 27.35 21.45 5.86
CA MET A 48 26.85 20.47 4.89
C MET A 48 25.82 19.53 5.52
N GLY A 49 26.12 18.96 6.70
CA GLY A 49 25.17 18.08 7.41
C GLY A 49 23.86 18.80 7.77
N LYS A 50 23.97 20.07 8.27
CA LYS A 50 22.80 20.90 8.57
C LYS A 50 21.96 21.19 7.32
N THR A 51 22.59 21.40 6.16
CA THR A 51 21.90 21.65 4.89
C THR A 51 21.08 20.42 4.46
N ILE A 52 21.67 19.22 4.50
CA ILE A 52 20.94 17.98 4.19
C ILE A 52 19.80 17.75 5.19
N LYS A 53 20.06 17.92 6.50
CA LYS A 53 19.03 17.84 7.54
C LYS A 53 17.88 18.79 7.25
N GLY A 54 18.16 20.03 6.85
CA GLY A 54 17.14 21.01 6.48
C GLY A 54 16.26 20.55 5.31
N LYS A 55 16.84 19.88 4.30
CA LYS A 55 16.09 19.31 3.18
C LYS A 55 15.19 18.14 3.63
N ILE A 56 15.70 17.25 4.48
CA ILE A 56 14.91 16.16 5.07
C ILE A 56 13.73 16.70 5.87
N GLU A 57 13.96 17.69 6.74
CA GLU A 57 12.90 18.30 7.55
C GLU A 57 11.87 19.05 6.71
N LYS A 58 12.27 19.65 5.57
CA LYS A 58 11.31 20.21 4.60
C LYS A 58 10.36 19.13 4.08
N VAL A 59 10.88 17.97 3.66
CA VAL A 59 10.07 16.86 3.18
C VAL A 59 9.14 16.33 4.29
N ARG A 60 9.64 16.20 5.54
CA ARG A 60 8.84 15.79 6.69
C ARG A 60 7.64 16.73 6.90
N LYS A 61 7.84 18.03 6.83
CA LYS A 61 6.75 19.04 6.94
C LYS A 61 5.76 18.93 5.79
N GLN A 62 6.26 18.80 4.57
CA GLN A 62 5.44 18.62 3.38
C GLN A 62 4.53 17.38 3.47
N ILE A 63 5.06 16.24 3.93
CA ILE A 63 4.26 15.04 4.16
C ILE A 63 3.22 15.27 5.26
N ALA A 64 3.61 15.95 6.35
CA ALA A 64 2.69 16.28 7.45
C ALA A 64 1.51 17.15 7.00
N GLU A 65 1.77 18.15 6.17
CA GLU A 65 0.73 18.99 5.55
C GLU A 65 -0.18 18.14 4.65
N TYR A 66 0.39 17.24 3.83
CA TYR A 66 -0.35 16.40 2.91
C TYR A 66 -1.34 15.45 3.62
N ILE A 67 -0.97 14.92 4.80
CA ILE A 67 -1.84 14.00 5.58
C ILE A 67 -2.50 14.67 6.79
N ASN A 68 -2.40 15.99 6.95
CA ASN A 68 -2.99 16.78 8.05
C ASN A 68 -2.58 16.29 9.45
N CYS A 69 -1.27 16.21 9.71
CA CYS A 69 -0.73 15.84 11.02
C CYS A 69 0.39 16.80 11.48
N ASN A 70 0.93 16.59 12.70
CA ASN A 70 2.13 17.27 13.14
C ASN A 70 3.36 16.63 12.51
N TYR A 71 4.30 17.42 11.99
CA TYR A 71 5.51 16.91 11.36
C TYR A 71 6.41 16.10 12.32
N GLU A 72 6.37 16.40 13.60
CA GLU A 72 7.11 15.69 14.64
C GLU A 72 6.62 14.25 14.88
N ASP A 73 5.45 13.88 14.35
CA ASP A 73 4.84 12.56 14.48
C ASP A 73 5.13 11.66 13.26
N ILE A 74 5.96 12.16 12.31
CA ILE A 74 6.40 11.42 11.12
C ILE A 74 7.83 10.94 11.30
N PHE A 75 8.06 9.66 11.01
CA PHE A 75 9.40 9.04 11.08
C PHE A 75 9.69 8.30 9.79
N PHE A 76 10.89 8.48 9.25
CA PHE A 76 11.33 7.80 8.04
C PHE A 76 11.77 6.38 8.34
N VAL A 77 11.24 5.44 7.56
CA VAL A 77 11.49 3.99 7.67
C VAL A 77 11.90 3.42 6.32
N SER A 78 12.33 2.16 6.28
CA SER A 78 12.69 1.49 5.02
C SER A 78 11.47 1.06 4.19
N GLY A 79 10.26 1.30 4.64
CA GLY A 79 9.03 1.02 3.89
C GLY A 79 7.92 0.44 4.73
N GLY A 80 6.85 -0.04 4.07
CA GLY A 80 5.63 -0.53 4.71
C GLY A 80 5.88 -1.67 5.68
N THR A 81 6.71 -2.63 5.31
CA THR A 81 7.02 -3.78 6.16
C THR A 81 7.66 -3.37 7.49
N GLU A 82 8.65 -2.45 7.47
CA GLU A 82 9.23 -1.96 8.72
C GLU A 82 8.20 -1.19 9.56
N GLY A 83 7.43 -0.29 8.92
CA GLY A 83 6.40 0.49 9.62
C GLY A 83 5.35 -0.39 10.29
N ASN A 84 4.79 -1.36 9.57
CA ASN A 84 3.83 -2.32 10.13
C ASN A 84 4.44 -3.08 11.32
N ASN A 85 5.66 -3.62 11.17
CA ASN A 85 6.34 -4.33 12.26
C ASN A 85 6.61 -3.42 13.47
N MET A 86 6.88 -2.13 13.28
CA MET A 86 7.06 -1.19 14.40
C MET A 86 5.79 -1.05 15.23
N VAL A 87 4.61 -0.96 14.60
CA VAL A 87 3.33 -0.90 15.31
C VAL A 87 3.10 -2.16 16.13
N PHE A 88 3.25 -3.33 15.53
CA PHE A 88 3.02 -4.60 16.22
C PHE A 88 4.05 -4.87 17.31
N ASN A 89 5.31 -4.48 17.10
CA ASN A 89 6.34 -4.55 18.14
C ASN A 89 6.04 -3.62 19.33
N TYR A 90 5.48 -2.44 19.07
CA TYR A 90 5.01 -1.56 20.15
C TYR A 90 3.90 -2.21 20.98
N ILE A 91 2.89 -2.79 20.33
CA ILE A 91 1.81 -3.52 21.02
C ILE A 91 2.36 -4.67 21.83
N PHE A 92 3.25 -5.48 21.25
CA PHE A 92 3.92 -6.55 21.96
C PHE A 92 4.63 -6.06 23.23
N ASN A 93 5.49 -5.05 23.12
CA ASN A 93 6.25 -4.54 24.24
C ASN A 93 5.37 -3.92 25.33
N LYS A 94 4.26 -3.30 24.95
CA LYS A 94 3.32 -2.66 25.88
C LYS A 94 2.54 -3.68 26.72
N TYR A 95 2.17 -4.83 26.16
CA TYR A 95 1.23 -5.75 26.77
C TYR A 95 1.80 -7.13 27.15
N SER A 96 2.97 -7.54 26.65
CA SER A 96 3.51 -8.88 26.85
C SER A 96 3.70 -9.27 28.32
N SER A 97 4.16 -8.36 29.17
CA SER A 97 4.29 -8.61 30.61
C SER A 97 2.93 -8.82 31.31
N ARG A 98 1.89 -8.14 30.87
CA ARG A 98 0.53 -8.29 31.39
C ARG A 98 -0.07 -9.61 30.93
N ILE A 99 0.17 -10.03 29.69
CA ILE A 99 -0.23 -11.35 29.18
C ILE A 99 0.45 -12.45 30.00
N ALA A 100 1.73 -12.33 30.29
CA ALA A 100 2.46 -13.28 31.13
C ALA A 100 1.89 -13.39 32.56
N ASN A 101 1.22 -12.33 33.04
CA ASN A 101 0.52 -12.30 34.32
C ASN A 101 -0.95 -12.75 34.23
N GLY A 102 -1.41 -13.28 33.08
CA GLY A 102 -2.73 -13.87 32.88
C GLY A 102 -3.80 -12.92 32.33
N GLU A 103 -3.44 -11.69 31.93
CA GLU A 103 -4.37 -10.81 31.23
C GLU A 103 -4.53 -11.21 29.76
N SER A 104 -5.66 -10.89 29.17
CA SER A 104 -5.99 -11.20 27.77
C SER A 104 -6.26 -9.94 26.97
N PHE A 105 -5.66 -9.81 25.81
CA PHE A 105 -5.80 -8.67 24.90
C PHE A 105 -6.14 -9.12 23.49
N ASP A 106 -7.04 -8.35 22.87
CA ASP A 106 -7.54 -8.61 21.52
C ASP A 106 -6.95 -7.62 20.52
N ILE A 107 -6.57 -8.13 19.35
CA ILE A 107 -6.20 -7.33 18.17
C ILE A 107 -7.20 -7.65 17.08
N ILE A 108 -7.88 -6.64 16.57
CA ILE A 108 -8.86 -6.77 15.49
C ILE A 108 -8.21 -6.39 14.16
N THR A 109 -8.42 -7.21 13.14
CA THR A 109 -7.89 -7.03 11.80
C THR A 109 -8.81 -7.64 10.74
N SER A 110 -8.44 -7.52 9.44
CA SER A 110 -9.07 -8.25 8.36
C SER A 110 -8.18 -9.39 7.83
N ASN A 111 -8.78 -10.37 7.19
CA ASN A 111 -8.03 -11.41 6.49
C ASN A 111 -7.55 -10.99 5.09
N MET A 112 -7.81 -9.72 4.71
CA MET A 112 -7.42 -9.11 3.44
C MET A 112 -6.13 -8.30 3.53
N GLU A 113 -5.50 -8.25 4.70
CA GLU A 113 -4.29 -7.47 4.97
C GLU A 113 -3.07 -7.96 4.17
N HIS A 114 -2.09 -7.07 4.01
CA HIS A 114 -0.80 -7.42 3.44
C HIS A 114 -0.04 -8.41 4.34
N GLU A 115 0.80 -9.28 3.74
CA GLU A 115 1.57 -10.31 4.45
C GLU A 115 2.41 -9.76 5.62
N SER A 116 2.95 -8.52 5.52
CA SER A 116 3.69 -7.89 6.62
C SER A 116 2.84 -7.61 7.86
N VAL A 117 1.52 -7.50 7.71
CA VAL A 117 0.54 -7.42 8.80
C VAL A 117 0.20 -8.82 9.30
N LEU A 118 -0.22 -9.72 8.40
CA LEU A 118 -0.66 -11.07 8.76
C LEU A 118 0.43 -11.87 9.48
N SER A 119 1.67 -11.86 8.96
CA SER A 119 2.80 -12.56 9.59
C SER A 119 3.18 -11.96 10.97
N SER A 120 3.05 -10.65 11.13
CA SER A 120 3.28 -10.01 12.42
C SER A 120 2.21 -10.39 13.45
N LEU A 121 0.96 -10.53 13.01
CA LEU A 121 -0.15 -10.96 13.86
C LEU A 121 -0.03 -12.42 14.29
N GLU A 122 0.44 -13.32 13.42
CA GLU A 122 0.71 -14.71 13.82
C GLU A 122 1.76 -14.78 14.95
N ARG A 123 2.81 -13.99 14.87
CA ARG A 123 3.80 -13.88 15.96
C ARG A 123 3.19 -13.36 17.27
N LEU A 124 2.29 -12.39 17.20
CA LEU A 124 1.59 -11.88 18.38
C LEU A 124 0.65 -12.92 18.97
N LYS A 125 -0.03 -13.70 18.13
CA LYS A 125 -0.86 -14.82 18.54
C LYS A 125 -0.05 -15.88 19.29
N GLU A 126 1.12 -16.26 18.78
CA GLU A 126 2.06 -17.16 19.49
C GLU A 126 2.50 -16.58 20.85
N SER A 127 2.48 -15.26 21.00
CA SER A 127 2.81 -14.56 22.24
C SER A 127 1.61 -14.35 23.17
N GLY A 128 0.44 -14.92 22.87
CA GLY A 128 -0.74 -14.94 23.74
C GLY A 128 -1.78 -13.85 23.47
N PHE A 129 -1.64 -13.06 22.40
CA PHE A 129 -2.72 -12.16 21.97
C PHE A 129 -3.83 -12.94 21.25
N ASN A 130 -5.07 -12.51 21.41
CA ASN A 130 -6.17 -13.00 20.60
C ASN A 130 -6.26 -12.18 19.31
N ILE A 131 -6.16 -12.84 18.16
CA ILE A 131 -6.33 -12.19 16.86
C ILE A 131 -7.76 -12.44 16.39
N ILE A 132 -8.52 -11.35 16.23
CA ILE A 132 -9.93 -11.37 15.83
C ILE A 132 -10.04 -10.82 14.41
N TYR A 133 -10.48 -11.67 13.50
CA TYR A 133 -10.71 -11.27 12.11
C TYR A 133 -12.14 -10.76 11.95
N VAL A 134 -12.28 -9.55 11.40
CA VAL A 134 -13.58 -8.97 11.01
C VAL A 134 -14.01 -9.57 9.67
N GLU A 135 -15.30 -9.89 9.56
CA GLU A 135 -15.89 -10.30 8.29
C GLU A 135 -15.79 -9.18 7.24
N THR A 136 -15.79 -9.58 5.99
CA THR A 136 -15.75 -8.66 4.86
C THR A 136 -17.01 -8.79 4.01
N ASP A 137 -17.40 -7.69 3.37
CA ASP A 137 -18.48 -7.69 2.39
C ASP A 137 -18.03 -8.39 1.07
N LYS A 138 -18.94 -8.50 0.12
CA LYS A 138 -18.69 -9.10 -1.20
C LYS A 138 -17.59 -8.40 -2.02
N TYR A 139 -17.14 -7.25 -1.59
CA TYR A 139 -16.04 -6.49 -2.21
C TYR A 139 -14.71 -6.67 -1.47
N GLY A 140 -14.70 -7.39 -0.36
CA GLY A 140 -13.54 -7.53 0.52
C GLY A 140 -13.32 -6.36 1.47
N ARG A 141 -14.31 -5.46 1.64
CA ARG A 141 -14.27 -4.38 2.64
C ARG A 141 -14.70 -4.91 4.00
N VAL A 142 -14.13 -4.35 5.03
CA VAL A 142 -14.51 -4.65 6.42
C VAL A 142 -16.00 -4.37 6.64
N ASP A 143 -16.72 -5.35 7.17
CA ASP A 143 -18.11 -5.19 7.63
C ASP A 143 -18.12 -4.36 8.91
N ILE A 144 -18.68 -3.17 8.81
CA ILE A 144 -18.75 -2.19 9.90
C ILE A 144 -19.58 -2.68 11.09
N ASP A 145 -20.64 -3.44 10.84
CA ASP A 145 -21.50 -3.93 11.92
C ASP A 145 -20.88 -5.13 12.62
N ASP A 146 -20.12 -5.95 11.91
CA ASP A 146 -19.33 -7.01 12.51
C ASP A 146 -18.16 -6.43 13.34
N LEU A 147 -17.48 -5.40 12.85
CA LEU A 147 -16.46 -4.67 13.62
C LEU A 147 -17.03 -4.17 14.95
N LYS A 148 -18.20 -3.50 14.96
CA LYS A 148 -18.84 -3.02 16.20
C LYS A 148 -19.12 -4.13 17.20
N LYS A 149 -19.58 -5.30 16.72
CA LYS A 149 -19.88 -6.46 17.57
C LYS A 149 -18.62 -7.07 18.20
N LYS A 150 -17.47 -6.98 17.50
CA LYS A 150 -16.19 -7.56 17.92
C LYS A 150 -15.36 -6.65 18.83
N LEU A 151 -15.67 -5.34 18.87
CA LEU A 151 -15.02 -4.43 19.83
C LEU A 151 -15.36 -4.85 21.28
N SER A 152 -14.35 -4.90 22.13
CA SER A 152 -14.46 -5.25 23.54
C SER A 152 -13.52 -4.42 24.41
N SER A 153 -13.70 -4.48 25.73
CA SER A 153 -12.78 -3.86 26.69
C SER A 153 -11.37 -4.47 26.68
N LYS A 154 -11.17 -5.61 26.02
CA LYS A 154 -9.88 -6.26 25.81
C LYS A 154 -9.20 -5.82 24.53
N THR A 155 -9.92 -5.15 23.61
CA THR A 155 -9.35 -4.69 22.34
C THR A 155 -8.33 -3.59 22.59
N VAL A 156 -7.10 -3.79 22.10
CA VAL A 156 -6.00 -2.82 22.26
C VAL A 156 -5.53 -2.22 20.93
N LEU A 157 -5.82 -2.91 19.82
CA LEU A 157 -5.47 -2.45 18.46
C LEU A 157 -6.56 -2.88 17.47
N VAL A 158 -6.92 -1.97 16.58
CA VAL A 158 -7.59 -2.27 15.31
C VAL A 158 -6.60 -1.93 14.20
N SER A 159 -6.32 -2.89 13.31
CA SER A 159 -5.39 -2.72 12.19
C SER A 159 -6.08 -3.12 10.90
N ILE A 160 -6.43 -2.13 10.07
CA ILE A 160 -7.16 -2.31 8.81
C ILE A 160 -6.47 -1.51 7.70
N MET A 161 -6.12 -2.16 6.60
CA MET A 161 -5.52 -1.50 5.43
C MET A 161 -6.50 -0.51 4.79
N ALA A 162 -5.97 0.62 4.31
CA ALA A 162 -6.81 1.65 3.69
C ALA A 162 -7.34 1.22 2.32
N ALA A 163 -6.53 0.51 1.52
CA ALA A 163 -6.96 -0.09 0.26
C ALA A 163 -6.23 -1.39 0.00
N ASN A 164 -6.93 -2.35 -0.59
CA ASN A 164 -6.35 -3.63 -0.95
C ASN A 164 -5.45 -3.51 -2.19
N ASN A 165 -4.27 -4.09 -2.11
CA ASN A 165 -3.23 -4.02 -3.15
C ASN A 165 -3.50 -4.94 -4.36
N GLU A 166 -4.52 -5.80 -4.30
CA GLU A 166 -4.87 -6.71 -5.38
C GLU A 166 -6.17 -6.31 -6.09
N THR A 167 -7.18 -5.86 -5.36
CA THR A 167 -8.46 -5.44 -5.90
C THR A 167 -8.58 -3.93 -6.10
N GLY A 168 -7.80 -3.14 -5.37
CA GLY A 168 -7.90 -1.69 -5.34
C GLY A 168 -9.04 -1.17 -4.46
N VAL A 169 -9.88 -2.03 -3.90
CA VAL A 169 -11.04 -1.65 -3.09
C VAL A 169 -10.58 -0.99 -1.78
N MET A 170 -11.24 0.10 -1.40
CA MET A 170 -10.93 0.89 -0.22
C MET A 170 -11.87 0.56 0.95
N ASN A 171 -11.30 0.50 2.15
CA ASN A 171 -12.07 0.48 3.40
C ASN A 171 -12.49 1.90 3.81
N ASP A 172 -13.63 2.05 4.45
CA ASP A 172 -14.05 3.32 5.04
C ASP A 172 -13.31 3.58 6.36
N ILE A 173 -12.03 3.98 6.24
CA ILE A 173 -11.13 4.24 7.38
C ILE A 173 -11.69 5.34 8.29
N LYS A 174 -12.36 6.35 7.72
CA LYS A 174 -12.99 7.41 8.50
C LYS A 174 -14.08 6.84 9.39
N LYS A 175 -14.98 6.02 8.84
CA LYS A 175 -16.06 5.40 9.60
C LYS A 175 -15.56 4.47 10.69
N ILE A 176 -14.53 3.66 10.37
CA ILE A 176 -13.86 2.79 11.35
C ILE A 176 -13.29 3.63 12.50
N GLY A 177 -12.58 4.72 12.19
CA GLY A 177 -12.02 5.62 13.21
C GLY A 177 -13.08 6.31 14.06
N GLU A 178 -14.22 6.71 13.49
CA GLU A 178 -15.37 7.25 14.24
C GLU A 178 -15.89 6.23 15.26
N ILE A 179 -16.06 4.98 14.86
CA ILE A 179 -16.56 3.90 15.73
C ILE A 179 -15.59 3.62 16.87
N ILE A 180 -14.30 3.47 16.57
CA ILE A 180 -13.26 3.25 17.58
C ILE A 180 -13.23 4.43 18.57
N SER A 181 -13.26 5.66 18.07
CA SER A 181 -13.26 6.86 18.91
C SER A 181 -14.50 6.93 19.81
N GLN A 182 -15.67 6.56 19.27
CA GLN A 182 -16.90 6.50 20.05
C GLN A 182 -16.80 5.44 21.15
N TYR A 183 -16.34 4.24 20.83
CA TYR A 183 -16.13 3.16 21.81
C TYR A 183 -15.14 3.59 22.91
N ASN A 184 -14.01 4.18 22.54
CA ASN A 184 -13.03 4.71 23.48
C ASN A 184 -13.59 5.76 24.45
N ASN A 185 -14.53 6.58 23.99
CA ASN A 185 -15.10 7.66 24.80
C ASN A 185 -16.24 7.20 25.71
N LEU A 186 -17.01 6.20 25.32
CA LEU A 186 -18.16 5.70 26.05
C LEU A 186 -17.78 4.53 26.97
N GLU A 187 -17.18 3.49 26.40
CA GLU A 187 -16.95 2.21 27.11
C GLU A 187 -15.59 2.18 27.82
N LEU A 188 -14.58 2.89 27.29
CA LEU A 188 -13.23 2.93 27.86
C LEU A 188 -12.92 4.31 28.51
N LYS A 189 -13.95 5.06 28.91
CA LYS A 189 -13.76 6.35 29.55
C LYS A 189 -12.99 6.19 30.88
N GLY A 190 -11.83 6.87 30.97
CA GLY A 190 -10.93 6.77 32.14
C GLY A 190 -9.97 5.57 32.13
N SER A 191 -10.08 4.65 31.18
CA SER A 191 -9.09 3.59 30.99
C SER A 191 -7.78 4.15 30.44
N GLU A 192 -6.64 3.64 30.91
CA GLU A 192 -5.33 3.88 30.31
C GLU A 192 -5.17 3.14 28.98
N ASP A 193 -5.88 2.01 28.82
CA ASP A 193 -5.87 1.21 27.61
C ASP A 193 -6.99 1.67 26.66
N LYS A 194 -6.66 2.59 25.78
CA LYS A 194 -7.50 2.96 24.64
C LYS A 194 -7.22 2.04 23.46
N ILE A 195 -8.24 1.74 22.69
CA ILE A 195 -8.07 1.05 21.40
C ILE A 195 -7.29 2.00 20.48
N LEU A 196 -6.15 1.53 20.00
CA LEU A 196 -5.33 2.22 19.01
C LEU A 196 -5.79 1.83 17.61
N PHE A 197 -5.72 2.78 16.66
CA PHE A 197 -6.11 2.54 15.28
C PHE A 197 -4.92 2.71 14.34
N HIS A 198 -4.56 1.61 13.69
CA HIS A 198 -3.53 1.54 12.65
C HIS A 198 -4.15 1.28 11.27
N SER A 199 -3.62 1.93 10.26
CA SER A 199 -3.94 1.62 8.87
C SER A 199 -2.68 1.51 8.00
N ASP A 200 -2.56 0.39 7.27
CA ASP A 200 -1.61 0.29 6.16
C ASP A 200 -2.12 1.14 4.99
N CYS A 201 -1.48 2.29 4.79
CA CYS A 201 -1.81 3.26 3.74
C CYS A 201 -0.87 3.18 2.52
N VAL A 202 -0.11 2.10 2.39
CA VAL A 202 0.90 1.91 1.33
C VAL A 202 0.32 2.08 -0.07
N GLN A 203 -0.90 1.61 -0.31
CA GLN A 203 -1.53 1.74 -1.62
C GLN A 203 -2.25 3.08 -1.83
N VAL A 204 -2.59 3.78 -0.76
CA VAL A 204 -3.42 5.02 -0.82
C VAL A 204 -2.59 6.29 -0.87
N PHE A 205 -1.42 6.30 -0.19
CA PHE A 205 -0.57 7.49 -0.10
C PHE A 205 -0.10 7.94 -1.49
N GLY A 206 -0.25 9.23 -1.78
CA GLY A 206 0.03 9.80 -3.09
C GLY A 206 -1.05 9.53 -4.15
N LYS A 207 -2.19 8.89 -3.81
CA LYS A 207 -3.28 8.54 -4.76
C LYS A 207 -4.65 9.04 -4.33
N LYS A 208 -4.96 8.94 -3.07
CA LYS A 208 -6.21 9.45 -2.48
C LYS A 208 -5.88 10.24 -1.23
N LYS A 209 -6.79 11.11 -0.82
CA LYS A 209 -6.60 11.93 0.38
C LYS A 209 -6.55 11.06 1.63
N ILE A 210 -5.54 11.29 2.46
CA ILE A 210 -5.45 10.79 3.82
C ILE A 210 -5.53 12.01 4.74
N ASP A 211 -6.43 12.00 5.70
CA ASP A 211 -6.53 13.05 6.73
C ASP A 211 -6.52 12.37 8.11
N ILE A 212 -5.37 12.43 8.76
CA ILE A 212 -5.11 11.75 10.03
C ILE A 212 -6.12 12.15 11.11
N LYS A 213 -6.45 13.44 11.17
CA LYS A 213 -7.35 13.97 12.21
C LYS A 213 -8.80 13.56 11.96
N GLU A 214 -9.23 13.64 10.70
CA GLU A 214 -10.58 13.26 10.28
C GLU A 214 -10.80 11.75 10.42
N MET A 215 -9.81 10.94 10.03
CA MET A 215 -9.82 9.48 10.11
C MET A 215 -9.51 8.94 11.52
N LYS A 216 -9.10 9.82 12.46
CA LYS A 216 -8.77 9.47 13.86
C LYS A 216 -7.75 8.35 14.00
N LEU A 217 -6.77 8.34 13.11
CA LEU A 217 -5.70 7.36 13.07
C LEU A 217 -4.63 7.64 14.13
N ASP A 218 -4.12 6.59 14.76
CA ASP A 218 -2.98 6.64 15.67
C ASP A 218 -1.69 6.31 14.96
N TYR A 219 -1.75 5.42 13.97
CA TYR A 219 -0.62 5.00 13.16
C TYR A 219 -1.04 4.85 11.70
N ILE A 220 -0.17 5.29 10.78
CA ILE A 220 -0.22 4.85 9.39
C ILE A 220 1.15 4.42 8.92
N THR A 221 1.16 3.52 7.94
CA THR A 221 2.37 3.04 7.30
C THR A 221 2.31 3.33 5.80
N VAL A 222 3.43 3.82 5.25
CA VAL A 222 3.57 4.21 3.84
C VAL A 222 4.88 3.67 3.26
N SER A 223 4.86 3.34 1.97
CA SER A 223 6.05 2.97 1.21
C SER A 223 6.15 3.80 -0.07
N PHE A 224 7.25 4.51 -0.25
CA PHE A 224 7.37 5.48 -1.34
C PHE A 224 7.50 4.86 -2.73
N HIS A 225 7.96 3.60 -2.84
CA HIS A 225 8.04 2.95 -4.15
C HIS A 225 6.68 2.69 -4.81
N LYS A 226 5.58 2.80 -4.06
CA LYS A 226 4.20 2.67 -4.60
C LYS A 226 3.67 3.97 -5.22
N MET A 227 4.42 5.07 -5.09
CA MET A 227 4.10 6.34 -5.75
C MET A 227 5.24 6.83 -6.69
N GLY A 228 6.23 5.98 -7.00
CA GLY A 228 7.36 6.32 -7.88
C GLY A 228 8.65 6.71 -7.16
N GLY A 229 8.68 6.69 -5.83
CA GLY A 229 9.87 6.89 -5.03
C GLY A 229 10.85 5.73 -5.07
N LEU A 230 11.99 5.87 -4.38
CA LEU A 230 12.98 4.81 -4.29
C LEU A 230 12.49 3.66 -3.41
N ASN A 231 13.01 2.45 -3.70
CA ASN A 231 12.77 1.28 -2.87
C ASN A 231 13.41 1.48 -1.48
N SER A 232 13.02 0.65 -0.53
CA SER A 232 13.53 0.70 0.85
C SER A 232 13.42 2.07 1.50
N SER A 233 12.30 2.76 1.23
CA SER A 233 11.99 4.06 1.82
C SER A 233 10.48 4.21 2.04
N GLY A 234 10.12 4.89 3.12
CA GLY A 234 8.72 5.12 3.51
C GLY A 234 8.64 5.94 4.79
N ILE A 235 7.46 6.05 5.33
CA ILE A 235 7.20 6.66 6.64
C ILE A 235 6.31 5.79 7.50
N ILE A 236 6.42 5.99 8.81
CA ILE A 236 5.38 5.74 9.78
C ILE A 236 4.94 7.11 10.38
N TYR A 237 3.64 7.35 10.43
CA TYR A 237 3.08 8.33 11.35
C TYR A 237 2.76 7.62 12.65
N ALA A 238 3.17 8.19 13.77
CA ALA A 238 2.90 7.63 15.09
C ALA A 238 2.55 8.76 16.07
N ARG A 239 1.29 8.77 16.51
CA ARG A 239 0.80 9.72 17.51
C ARG A 239 1.48 9.53 18.86
N ASP A 240 1.74 8.28 19.26
CA ASP A 240 2.49 7.96 20.47
C ASP A 240 3.97 7.73 20.15
N LYS A 241 4.81 8.65 20.63
CA LYS A 241 6.27 8.63 20.43
C LYS A 241 7.00 7.68 21.40
N LYS A 242 6.30 6.87 22.16
CA LYS A 242 6.89 5.91 23.12
C LYS A 242 7.19 4.54 22.51
N MET A 243 7.14 4.45 21.19
CA MET A 243 7.47 3.19 20.51
C MET A 243 8.92 2.81 20.77
N ILE A 244 9.13 1.53 21.11
CA ILE A 244 10.47 0.98 21.24
C ILE A 244 10.98 0.63 19.83
N PRO A 245 12.15 1.15 19.42
CA PRO A 245 12.67 0.88 18.08
C PRO A 245 12.99 -0.62 17.91
N ILE A 246 12.70 -1.14 16.72
CA ILE A 246 13.09 -2.52 16.36
C ILE A 246 14.62 -2.62 16.24
N LEU A 247 15.25 -1.57 15.71
CA LEU A 247 16.71 -1.48 15.57
C LEU A 247 17.25 -0.49 16.59
N LEU A 248 18.09 -0.98 17.49
CA LEU A 248 18.76 -0.17 18.51
C LEU A 248 20.04 0.46 17.94
N GLY A 249 20.37 1.68 18.37
CA GLY A 249 21.59 2.39 17.92
C GLY A 249 21.63 3.87 18.30
N GLY A 250 21.95 4.73 17.35
CA GLY A 250 22.29 6.15 17.58
C GLY A 250 21.13 7.14 17.73
N ASN A 251 19.95 6.70 18.12
CA ASN A 251 18.76 7.56 18.37
C ASN A 251 18.34 8.45 17.20
N GLN A 252 18.60 8.05 15.96
CA GLN A 252 18.04 8.74 14.79
C GLN A 252 16.50 8.70 14.85
N GLU A 253 15.85 9.56 14.05
CA GLU A 253 14.39 9.67 14.03
C GLU A 253 13.80 9.79 15.46
N SER A 254 14.40 10.65 16.29
CA SER A 254 13.99 10.87 17.69
C SER A 254 13.94 9.61 18.55
N GLY A 255 14.78 8.61 18.24
CA GLY A 255 14.84 7.33 18.94
C GLY A 255 13.83 6.29 18.43
N MET A 256 12.97 6.65 17.48
CA MET A 256 11.97 5.73 16.90
C MET A 256 12.59 4.72 15.92
N LYS A 257 13.69 5.10 15.27
CA LYS A 257 14.45 4.24 14.37
C LYS A 257 15.91 4.63 14.39
N SER A 258 16.80 3.68 14.66
CA SER A 258 18.24 3.88 14.57
C SER A 258 18.77 3.61 13.16
N GLY A 259 19.93 4.15 12.86
CA GLY A 259 20.59 4.09 11.55
C GLY A 259 20.45 5.39 10.75
N THR A 260 21.49 5.72 9.99
CA THR A 260 21.49 6.92 9.14
C THR A 260 20.38 6.81 8.11
N VAL A 261 19.54 7.85 8.03
CA VAL A 261 18.45 7.90 7.05
C VAL A 261 18.98 8.11 5.63
N ASP A 262 18.31 7.54 4.65
CA ASP A 262 18.61 7.75 3.24
C ASP A 262 18.08 9.11 2.76
N ALA A 263 18.97 10.12 2.78
CA ALA A 263 18.62 11.47 2.37
C ALA A 263 18.16 11.54 0.91
N LEU A 264 18.79 10.77 0.00
CA LEU A 264 18.40 10.71 -1.40
C LEU A 264 16.97 10.23 -1.55
N ALA A 265 16.63 9.10 -0.93
CA ALA A 265 15.30 8.50 -1.03
C ALA A 265 14.21 9.42 -0.44
N ILE A 266 14.50 10.09 0.66
CA ILE A 266 13.57 11.02 1.32
C ILE A 266 13.33 12.25 0.42
N ILE A 267 14.37 12.89 -0.11
CA ILE A 267 14.24 14.09 -0.92
C ILE A 267 13.55 13.78 -2.25
N VAL A 268 13.88 12.62 -2.86
CA VAL A 268 13.18 12.12 -4.06
C VAL A 268 11.69 11.95 -3.77
N ALA A 269 11.33 11.36 -2.63
CA ALA A 269 9.92 11.16 -2.27
C ALA A 269 9.17 12.49 -2.11
N GLY A 270 9.79 13.50 -1.51
CA GLY A 270 9.21 14.86 -1.42
C GLY A 270 8.96 15.48 -2.79
N ARG A 271 9.93 15.41 -3.70
CA ARG A 271 9.78 15.93 -5.08
C ARG A 271 8.72 15.19 -5.88
N ILE A 272 8.61 13.87 -5.71
CA ILE A 272 7.56 13.09 -6.37
C ILE A 272 6.18 13.46 -5.82
N LEU A 273 6.05 13.68 -4.52
CA LEU A 273 4.79 14.12 -3.93
C LEU A 273 4.37 15.50 -4.45
N GLU A 274 5.32 16.45 -4.63
CA GLU A 274 5.08 17.73 -5.31
C GLU A 274 4.57 17.50 -6.74
N ASP A 275 5.27 16.67 -7.53
CA ASP A 275 4.90 16.35 -8.93
C ASP A 275 3.50 15.74 -9.06
N ILE A 276 3.14 14.83 -8.14
CA ILE A 276 1.81 14.20 -8.12
C ILE A 276 0.70 15.26 -7.88
N VAL A 277 0.92 16.17 -6.94
CA VAL A 277 -0.07 17.20 -6.58
C VAL A 277 -0.17 18.27 -7.67
N GLU A 278 0.96 18.75 -8.21
CA GLU A 278 0.99 19.82 -9.20
C GLU A 278 0.45 19.39 -10.56
N ASN A 279 0.69 18.15 -10.99
CA ASN A 279 0.34 17.65 -12.32
C ASN A 279 -0.93 16.82 -12.37
N ASP A 280 -1.69 16.74 -11.26
CA ASP A 280 -2.96 15.97 -11.18
C ASP A 280 -2.88 14.59 -11.85
N ILE A 281 -1.85 13.83 -11.47
CA ILE A 281 -1.57 12.50 -12.05
C ILE A 281 -2.78 11.56 -11.95
N HIS A 282 -3.62 11.77 -10.92
CA HIS A 282 -4.79 10.91 -10.68
C HIS A 282 -5.88 11.07 -11.74
N SER A 283 -6.14 12.29 -12.22
CA SER A 283 -7.12 12.51 -13.29
C SER A 283 -6.73 11.75 -14.56
N LYS A 284 -5.43 11.77 -14.91
CA LYS A 284 -4.94 10.98 -16.05
C LYS A 284 -5.11 9.48 -15.84
N VAL A 285 -4.79 8.95 -14.65
CA VAL A 285 -4.95 7.52 -14.36
C VAL A 285 -6.41 7.11 -14.41
N ARG A 286 -7.31 7.94 -13.90
CA ARG A 286 -8.76 7.73 -13.98
C ARG A 286 -9.26 7.66 -15.43
N GLU A 287 -8.79 8.52 -16.31
CA GLU A 287 -9.12 8.49 -17.74
C GLU A 287 -8.65 7.19 -18.38
N LEU A 288 -7.42 6.76 -18.10
CA LEU A 288 -6.87 5.48 -18.59
C LEU A 288 -7.66 4.28 -18.05
N ARG A 289 -8.10 4.32 -16.78
CA ARG A 289 -8.95 3.27 -16.19
C ARG A 289 -10.30 3.20 -16.91
N LYS A 290 -10.96 4.32 -17.15
CA LYS A 290 -12.24 4.37 -17.89
C LYS A 290 -12.06 3.88 -19.33
N TYR A 291 -10.93 4.20 -19.93
CA TYR A 291 -10.60 3.72 -21.27
C TYR A 291 -10.39 2.20 -21.31
N LEU A 292 -9.67 1.64 -20.34
CA LEU A 292 -9.51 0.19 -20.18
C LEU A 292 -10.88 -0.51 -20.07
N GLU A 293 -11.77 -0.01 -19.22
CA GLU A 293 -13.11 -0.58 -19.04
C GLU A 293 -13.97 -0.47 -20.32
N THR A 294 -13.83 0.62 -21.07
CA THR A 294 -14.50 0.79 -22.37
C THR A 294 -13.99 -0.22 -23.39
N LYS A 295 -12.67 -0.35 -23.51
CA LYS A 295 -12.04 -1.31 -24.43
C LYS A 295 -12.37 -2.77 -24.10
N LEU A 296 -12.43 -3.12 -22.82
CA LEU A 296 -12.89 -4.44 -22.39
C LEU A 296 -14.34 -4.71 -22.82
N LYS A 297 -15.24 -3.73 -22.67
CA LYS A 297 -16.66 -3.85 -23.11
C LYS A 297 -16.81 -3.99 -24.63
N GLU A 298 -15.94 -3.33 -25.40
CA GLU A 298 -15.92 -3.39 -26.86
C GLU A 298 -15.27 -4.68 -27.38
N SER A 299 -14.45 -5.35 -26.58
CA SER A 299 -13.70 -6.55 -26.94
C SER A 299 -14.56 -7.82 -26.96
N LYS A 300 -14.03 -8.89 -27.55
CA LYS A 300 -14.64 -10.22 -27.53
C LYS A 300 -14.22 -11.04 -26.29
N ILE A 301 -13.48 -10.47 -25.38
CA ILE A 301 -13.00 -11.15 -24.17
C ILE A 301 -14.15 -11.40 -23.21
N GLU A 302 -14.30 -12.63 -22.75
CA GLU A 302 -15.25 -12.95 -21.70
C GLU A 302 -14.61 -12.66 -20.34
N TYR A 303 -15.05 -11.57 -19.70
CA TYR A 303 -14.47 -11.09 -18.45
C TYR A 303 -15.50 -10.63 -17.42
N GLU A 304 -15.07 -10.47 -16.19
CA GLU A 304 -15.74 -9.72 -15.14
C GLU A 304 -14.69 -8.90 -14.36
N ILE A 305 -15.05 -7.72 -13.86
CA ILE A 305 -14.17 -6.97 -12.95
C ILE A 305 -14.43 -7.49 -11.54
N ASN A 306 -13.37 -7.94 -10.87
CA ASN A 306 -13.47 -8.40 -9.49
C ASN A 306 -13.72 -7.23 -8.54
N CYS A 307 -14.64 -7.43 -7.58
CA CYS A 307 -14.87 -6.53 -6.45
C CYS A 307 -15.26 -5.09 -6.79
N ASN A 308 -15.68 -4.78 -8.02
CA ASN A 308 -15.91 -3.40 -8.43
C ASN A 308 -17.34 -3.12 -8.92
N ASP A 309 -18.17 -4.13 -9.11
CA ASP A 309 -19.52 -3.96 -9.61
C ASP A 309 -20.41 -3.23 -8.60
N GLY A 310 -20.84 -2.01 -8.96
CA GLY A 310 -21.68 -1.16 -8.11
C GLY A 310 -20.95 -0.29 -7.09
N LEU A 311 -19.62 -0.30 -7.03
CA LEU A 311 -18.86 0.66 -6.23
C LEU A 311 -18.79 2.04 -6.89
N LYS A 312 -18.76 3.09 -6.06
CA LYS A 312 -18.55 4.48 -6.52
C LYS A 312 -17.06 4.73 -6.79
N GLU A 313 -16.75 5.75 -7.60
CA GLU A 313 -15.38 6.12 -7.98
C GLU A 313 -14.45 6.46 -6.79
N ASP A 314 -14.99 6.81 -5.63
CA ASP A 314 -14.23 7.09 -4.41
C ASP A 314 -14.03 5.88 -3.51
N GLU A 315 -14.66 4.74 -3.82
CA GLU A 315 -14.59 3.51 -3.03
C GLU A 315 -13.50 2.53 -3.54
N TYR A 316 -12.75 2.90 -4.58
CA TYR A 316 -11.62 2.12 -5.10
C TYR A 316 -10.49 3.01 -5.66
N LEU A 317 -9.31 2.42 -5.87
CA LEU A 317 -8.17 3.06 -6.52
C LEU A 317 -8.26 2.89 -8.03
N ASP A 318 -8.18 3.99 -8.76
CA ASP A 318 -8.17 3.98 -10.23
C ASP A 318 -6.93 3.25 -10.81
N GLU A 319 -5.86 3.20 -10.04
CA GLU A 319 -4.59 2.56 -10.40
C GLU A 319 -4.63 1.04 -10.46
N ILE A 320 -5.66 0.39 -9.89
CA ILE A 320 -5.71 -1.08 -9.77
C ILE A 320 -6.99 -1.63 -10.37
N SER A 321 -6.85 -2.54 -11.32
CA SER A 321 -7.95 -3.32 -11.90
C SER A 321 -7.70 -4.80 -11.73
N SER A 322 -8.55 -5.49 -10.98
CA SER A 322 -8.55 -6.96 -10.90
C SER A 322 -9.60 -7.51 -11.86
N ILE A 323 -9.20 -8.32 -12.82
CA ILE A 323 -10.05 -8.78 -13.91
C ILE A 323 -10.04 -10.31 -13.94
N TYR A 324 -11.23 -10.89 -13.83
CA TYR A 324 -11.47 -12.32 -14.05
C TYR A 324 -11.66 -12.58 -15.54
N LEU A 325 -10.82 -13.42 -16.13
CA LEU A 325 -10.87 -13.84 -17.53
C LEU A 325 -11.45 -15.25 -17.59
N LYS A 326 -12.71 -15.41 -18.01
CA LYS A 326 -13.45 -16.68 -17.87
C LYS A 326 -12.76 -17.85 -18.58
N ASN A 327 -12.14 -17.59 -19.71
CA ASN A 327 -11.55 -18.62 -20.57
C ASN A 327 -10.01 -18.66 -20.53
N ILE A 328 -9.34 -17.73 -19.85
CA ILE A 328 -7.89 -17.59 -19.88
C ILE A 328 -7.34 -17.77 -18.47
N ASP A 329 -6.58 -18.84 -18.24
CA ASP A 329 -5.87 -18.99 -16.98
C ASP A 329 -4.71 -18.00 -16.84
N ILE A 330 -4.43 -17.61 -15.59
CA ILE A 330 -3.46 -16.57 -15.26
C ILE A 330 -2.06 -16.89 -15.75
N GLN A 331 -1.63 -18.17 -15.71
CA GLN A 331 -0.27 -18.57 -16.11
C GLN A 331 -0.09 -18.40 -17.61
N SER A 332 -1.07 -18.80 -18.40
CA SER A 332 -1.08 -18.59 -19.85
C SER A 332 -1.12 -17.10 -20.19
N ALA A 333 -2.00 -16.33 -19.54
CA ALA A 333 -2.09 -14.88 -19.75
C ALA A 333 -0.76 -14.19 -19.47
N MET A 334 -0.17 -14.40 -18.29
CA MET A 334 1.09 -13.77 -17.89
C MET A 334 2.25 -14.17 -18.82
N THR A 335 2.36 -15.46 -19.20
CA THR A 335 3.43 -15.95 -20.07
C THR A 335 3.36 -15.32 -21.47
N ILE A 336 2.16 -15.26 -22.05
CA ILE A 336 1.98 -14.73 -23.41
C ILE A 336 2.13 -13.19 -23.39
N LEU A 337 1.58 -12.50 -22.39
CA LEU A 337 1.74 -11.05 -22.25
C LEU A 337 3.21 -10.67 -22.07
N ASP A 338 3.94 -11.36 -21.20
CA ASP A 338 5.38 -11.12 -20.98
C ASP A 338 6.20 -11.33 -22.27
N ALA A 339 5.92 -12.40 -23.01
CA ALA A 339 6.55 -12.65 -24.32
C ALA A 339 6.26 -11.55 -25.36
N ASN A 340 5.15 -10.81 -25.21
CA ASN A 340 4.79 -9.64 -26.03
C ASN A 340 5.25 -8.31 -25.42
N GLY A 341 6.05 -8.32 -24.34
CA GLY A 341 6.57 -7.13 -23.68
C GLY A 341 5.54 -6.38 -22.83
N ILE A 342 4.46 -7.04 -22.41
CA ILE A 342 3.40 -6.48 -21.55
C ILE A 342 3.52 -7.11 -20.16
N TYR A 343 3.83 -6.30 -19.16
CA TYR A 343 4.10 -6.73 -17.79
C TYR A 343 2.91 -6.43 -16.88
N ILE A 344 2.29 -7.48 -16.37
CA ILE A 344 1.18 -7.45 -15.40
C ILE A 344 1.48 -8.37 -14.22
N SER A 345 0.56 -8.47 -13.29
CA SER A 345 0.64 -9.37 -12.14
C SER A 345 -0.64 -10.17 -11.98
N GLY A 346 -0.55 -11.31 -11.30
CA GLY A 346 -1.71 -12.18 -11.02
C GLY A 346 -2.26 -12.04 -9.61
N GLY A 347 -1.57 -11.30 -8.76
CA GLY A 347 -1.89 -11.16 -7.33
C GLY A 347 -0.72 -10.52 -6.60
N SER A 348 -0.50 -10.86 -5.33
CA SER A 348 0.64 -10.35 -4.57
C SER A 348 1.95 -10.91 -5.10
N ALA A 349 2.86 -10.04 -5.54
CA ALA A 349 4.22 -10.40 -5.98
C ALA A 349 5.12 -10.89 -4.83
N CYS A 350 4.67 -10.80 -3.57
CA CYS A 350 5.48 -11.09 -2.39
C CYS A 350 5.46 -12.56 -1.95
N SER A 351 4.64 -13.43 -2.56
CA SER A 351 4.67 -14.85 -2.26
C SER A 351 5.86 -15.52 -2.96
N SER A 352 6.96 -15.69 -2.25
CA SER A 352 8.14 -16.42 -2.70
C SER A 352 7.79 -17.89 -2.94
N GLY A 353 7.50 -18.24 -4.17
CA GLY A 353 7.37 -19.61 -4.65
C GLY A 353 5.94 -20.03 -5.00
N ASN A 354 5.75 -20.50 -6.18
CA ASN A 354 4.69 -21.35 -6.77
C ASN A 354 3.21 -20.98 -6.61
N ILE A 355 2.80 -19.94 -5.92
CA ILE A 355 1.41 -19.51 -5.90
C ILE A 355 1.19 -18.50 -7.00
N LEU A 356 0.59 -18.94 -8.09
CA LEU A 356 0.33 -18.12 -9.28
C LEU A 356 -1.00 -17.37 -9.22
N HIS A 357 -1.80 -17.50 -8.15
CA HIS A 357 -3.12 -16.90 -8.04
C HIS A 357 -3.28 -16.06 -6.76
N SER A 358 -4.25 -15.16 -6.78
CA SER A 358 -4.56 -14.24 -5.70
C SER A 358 -5.25 -14.93 -4.52
N LYS A 359 -4.62 -14.92 -3.34
CA LYS A 359 -5.27 -15.37 -2.09
C LYS A 359 -6.43 -14.46 -1.67
N VAL A 360 -6.42 -13.21 -2.07
CA VAL A 360 -7.51 -12.26 -1.79
C VAL A 360 -8.74 -12.63 -2.61
N ILE A 361 -8.57 -12.85 -3.91
CA ILE A 361 -9.68 -13.27 -4.79
C ILE A 361 -10.21 -14.65 -4.39
N GLU A 362 -9.33 -15.59 -4.02
CA GLU A 362 -9.72 -16.91 -3.51
C GLU A 362 -10.62 -16.80 -2.26
N LYS A 363 -10.32 -15.89 -1.34
CA LYS A 363 -11.11 -15.68 -0.12
C LYS A 363 -12.45 -14.98 -0.38
N ILE A 364 -12.51 -14.06 -1.34
CA ILE A 364 -13.74 -13.31 -1.66
C ILE A 364 -14.68 -14.15 -2.52
N TYR A 365 -14.14 -14.95 -3.43
CA TYR A 365 -14.90 -15.78 -4.36
C TYR A 365 -14.55 -17.26 -4.18
N ASP A 366 -13.58 -17.77 -4.95
CA ASP A 366 -13.09 -19.14 -4.92
C ASP A 366 -11.72 -19.26 -5.62
N GLU A 367 -11.12 -20.47 -5.52
CA GLU A 367 -9.83 -20.79 -6.10
C GLU A 367 -9.85 -20.76 -7.65
N GLU A 368 -10.98 -21.18 -8.26
CA GLU A 368 -11.11 -21.21 -9.71
C GLU A 368 -11.10 -19.80 -10.29
N ARG A 369 -11.86 -18.87 -9.69
CA ARG A 369 -11.85 -17.48 -10.09
C ARG A 369 -10.46 -16.83 -9.87
N ALA A 370 -9.79 -17.17 -8.78
CA ALA A 370 -8.44 -16.69 -8.48
C ALA A 370 -7.41 -17.14 -9.54
N LYS A 371 -7.51 -18.40 -10.04
CA LYS A 371 -6.65 -18.93 -11.11
C LYS A 371 -6.84 -18.28 -12.48
N HIS A 372 -7.93 -17.57 -12.67
CA HIS A 372 -8.27 -16.87 -13.91
C HIS A 372 -8.29 -15.35 -13.75
N SER A 373 -7.81 -14.82 -12.64
CA SER A 373 -7.80 -13.38 -12.37
C SER A 373 -6.42 -12.77 -12.57
N ILE A 374 -6.36 -11.70 -13.36
CA ILE A 374 -5.17 -10.87 -13.54
C ILE A 374 -5.33 -9.54 -12.81
N ARG A 375 -4.22 -8.92 -12.44
CA ARG A 375 -4.19 -7.56 -11.93
C ARG A 375 -3.49 -6.64 -12.91
N ILE A 376 -4.18 -5.60 -13.37
CA ILE A 376 -3.63 -4.51 -14.16
C ILE A 376 -3.39 -3.32 -13.23
N GLY A 377 -2.13 -2.88 -13.14
CA GLY A 377 -1.71 -1.72 -12.37
C GLY A 377 -1.35 -0.56 -13.28
N ILE A 378 -2.20 0.48 -13.35
CA ILE A 378 -2.02 1.64 -14.22
C ILE A 378 -1.23 2.72 -13.46
N GLY A 379 -0.23 3.33 -14.11
CA GLY A 379 0.50 4.48 -13.59
C GLY A 379 0.36 5.70 -14.51
N GLY A 380 0.65 6.90 -13.99
CA GLY A 380 0.60 8.14 -14.79
C GLY A 380 1.56 8.19 -15.99
N TYR A 381 2.46 7.24 -16.09
CA TYR A 381 3.37 7.06 -17.25
C TYR A 381 2.74 6.26 -18.40
N ASN A 382 1.62 5.56 -18.17
CA ASN A 382 0.93 4.81 -19.20
C ASN A 382 0.19 5.73 -20.18
N THR A 383 -0.12 5.19 -21.34
CA THR A 383 -0.81 5.85 -22.46
C THR A 383 -2.04 5.03 -22.89
N PHE A 384 -2.88 5.60 -23.73
CA PHE A 384 -4.02 4.89 -24.32
C PHE A 384 -3.54 3.73 -25.22
N GLU A 385 -2.43 3.91 -25.93
CA GLU A 385 -1.80 2.87 -26.75
C GLU A 385 -1.30 1.68 -25.91
N ASP A 386 -0.90 1.88 -24.66
CA ASP A 386 -0.55 0.79 -23.76
C ASP A 386 -1.78 -0.06 -23.42
N ILE A 387 -2.93 0.59 -23.25
CA ILE A 387 -4.22 -0.08 -23.01
C ILE A 387 -4.67 -0.84 -24.26
N ASP A 388 -4.58 -0.23 -25.46
CA ASP A 388 -4.92 -0.91 -26.71
C ASP A 388 -4.09 -2.19 -26.90
N LYS A 389 -2.78 -2.14 -26.64
CA LYS A 389 -1.89 -3.29 -26.77
C LYS A 389 -2.25 -4.46 -25.86
N ILE A 390 -2.59 -4.21 -24.59
CA ILE A 390 -2.99 -5.31 -23.70
C ILE A 390 -4.31 -5.93 -24.16
N ILE A 391 -5.28 -5.12 -24.58
CA ILE A 391 -6.56 -5.62 -25.06
C ILE A 391 -6.38 -6.47 -26.33
N GLU A 392 -5.65 -5.98 -27.33
CA GLU A 392 -5.33 -6.74 -28.54
C GLU A 392 -4.63 -8.07 -28.25
N CYS A 393 -3.73 -8.08 -27.26
CA CYS A 393 -3.02 -9.29 -26.89
C CYS A 393 -3.96 -10.30 -26.22
N LEU A 394 -4.83 -9.84 -25.31
CA LEU A 394 -5.82 -10.69 -24.64
C LEU A 394 -6.85 -11.26 -25.65
N GLU A 395 -7.32 -10.47 -26.62
CA GLU A 395 -8.19 -10.94 -27.69
C GLU A 395 -7.55 -12.07 -28.53
N LYS A 396 -6.26 -11.92 -28.89
CA LYS A 396 -5.52 -12.96 -29.61
C LYS A 396 -5.38 -14.26 -28.78
N ILE A 397 -5.27 -14.17 -27.47
CA ILE A 397 -5.24 -15.34 -26.57
C ILE A 397 -6.61 -16.03 -26.60
N GLU A 398 -7.70 -15.27 -26.46
CA GLU A 398 -9.08 -15.76 -26.48
C GLU A 398 -9.41 -16.46 -27.80
N GLU A 399 -9.08 -15.86 -28.97
CA GLU A 399 -9.32 -16.39 -30.31
C GLU A 399 -8.57 -17.73 -30.56
N ARG A 400 -7.33 -17.85 -30.10
CA ARG A 400 -6.56 -19.11 -30.24
C ARG A 400 -7.18 -20.26 -29.46
N ARG A 401 -7.80 -19.97 -28.29
CA ARG A 401 -8.46 -21.00 -27.49
C ARG A 401 -9.81 -21.45 -28.06
N THR A 402 -10.57 -20.52 -28.62
CA THR A 402 -11.84 -20.83 -29.28
C THR A 402 -11.65 -21.61 -30.59
N SER A 403 -10.53 -21.39 -31.28
CA SER A 403 -10.18 -22.12 -32.54
C SER A 403 -9.65 -23.54 -32.29
N ASN A 404 -9.23 -23.86 -31.07
CA ASN A 404 -8.69 -25.19 -30.68
C ASN A 404 -9.72 -26.05 -29.93
N LYS A 405 -10.94 -25.59 -29.73
CA LYS A 405 -12.11 -26.33 -29.25
C LYS A 405 -12.96 -26.77 -30.44
#